data_71409a6d503ab2ccf69d824a899b925b
#
_entry.id   71409a6d503ab2ccf69d824a899b925b
#
_cell.length_a   1.000
_cell.length_b   1.000
_cell.length_c   1.000
_cell.angle_alpha   90.00
_cell.angle_beta   90.00
_cell.angle_gamma   90.00
#
_symmetry.space_group_name_H-M   'P 1'
#
loop_
_entity.id
_entity.type
_entity.pdbx_description
1 polymer ?
#
loop_
_entity_poly.entity_id
_entity_poly.type
_entity_poly.pdbx_seq_one_letter_code
_entity_poly.pdbx_strand_id
1 'polypeptide(L)'
;MVGRIQPYPSTIMKNAILICLALSLGAHSLRAEDSLNDQLRRAAERLKNEFAKVKEQNTGKGGEWHKKSKEHLAASREDFLQQAGAALTRWKADIDVLKDQGGRDYFKTRVAALEQHHAFAVKEQETLAAITYDAQFRARQKSFDKTLWTLEAAVEQAQEEAGL
;
A
#
# COMPACT_ATOMS: atom_id res chain seq x y z
N MET A 1 37.82 -65.91 15.07
CA MET A 1 38.05 -64.47 15.02
C MET A 1 36.79 -63.85 14.41
N VAL A 2 35.97 -63.21 15.26
CA VAL A 2 34.68 -62.61 14.83
C VAL A 2 34.92 -61.10 14.75
N GLY A 3 34.84 -60.59 13.52
CA GLY A 3 35.00 -59.14 13.24
C GLY A 3 33.74 -58.38 13.66
N ARG A 4 33.91 -57.46 14.61
CA ARG A 4 32.88 -56.48 15.04
C ARG A 4 32.66 -55.45 13.96
N ILE A 5 31.46 -55.40 13.39
CA ILE A 5 31.01 -54.30 12.56
C ILE A 5 30.60 -53.13 13.48
N GLN A 6 31.28 -52.02 13.34
CA GLN A 6 30.94 -50.78 14.06
C GLN A 6 29.76 -50.10 13.34
N PRO A 7 28.75 -49.60 14.05
CA PRO A 7 27.66 -48.83 13.41
C PRO A 7 28.14 -47.39 13.14
N TYR A 8 27.89 -46.94 11.91
CA TYR A 8 28.12 -45.56 11.48
C TYR A 8 27.31 -44.57 12.29
N PRO A 9 27.85 -43.39 12.65
CA PRO A 9 27.15 -42.44 13.49
C PRO A 9 25.95 -41.78 12.74
N SER A 10 24.77 -41.90 13.36
CA SER A 10 23.48 -41.40 12.89
C SER A 10 23.38 -39.85 12.82
N THR A 11 24.45 -39.13 13.10
CA THR A 11 24.51 -37.66 13.17
C THR A 11 24.48 -37.01 11.79
N ILE A 12 24.99 -37.67 10.73
CA ILE A 12 25.04 -37.11 9.37
C ILE A 12 23.65 -37.09 8.76
N MET A 13 22.82 -38.09 9.01
CA MET A 13 21.45 -38.15 8.49
C MET A 13 20.52 -37.10 9.08
N LYS A 14 20.70 -36.76 10.36
CA LYS A 14 19.87 -35.75 11.04
C LYS A 14 20.11 -34.33 10.51
N ASN A 15 21.35 -34.01 10.16
CA ASN A 15 21.70 -32.71 9.59
C ASN A 15 21.21 -32.53 8.13
N ALA A 16 21.20 -33.60 7.34
CA ALA A 16 20.69 -33.55 5.97
C ALA A 16 19.18 -33.29 5.92
N ILE A 17 18.40 -33.88 6.84
CA ILE A 17 16.96 -33.67 6.92
C ILE A 17 16.62 -32.24 7.40
N LEU A 18 17.41 -31.70 8.33
CA LEU A 18 17.21 -30.31 8.81
C LEU A 18 17.53 -29.26 7.74
N ILE A 19 18.54 -29.50 6.90
CA ILE A 19 18.90 -28.59 5.79
C ILE A 19 17.82 -28.64 4.70
N CYS A 20 17.26 -29.80 4.38
CA CYS A 20 16.17 -29.92 3.41
C CYS A 20 14.87 -29.24 3.91
N LEU A 21 14.56 -29.33 5.21
CA LEU A 21 13.41 -28.65 5.80
C LEU A 21 13.58 -27.13 5.81
N ALA A 22 14.79 -26.62 6.10
CA ALA A 22 15.07 -25.18 6.04
C ALA A 22 14.98 -24.61 4.62
N LEU A 23 15.43 -25.34 3.62
CA LEU A 23 15.35 -24.94 2.21
C LEU A 23 13.91 -24.97 1.69
N SER A 24 13.08 -25.91 2.14
CA SER A 24 11.67 -25.96 1.74
C SER A 24 10.83 -24.83 2.36
N LEU A 25 11.10 -24.47 3.59
CA LEU A 25 10.45 -23.32 4.27
C LEU A 25 10.88 -21.99 3.65
N GLY A 26 12.16 -21.82 3.31
CA GLY A 26 12.67 -20.63 2.63
C GLY A 26 12.08 -20.44 1.22
N ALA A 27 11.91 -21.51 0.45
CA ALA A 27 11.34 -21.45 -0.89
C ALA A 27 9.83 -21.14 -0.89
N HIS A 28 9.10 -21.52 0.15
CA HIS A 28 7.68 -21.21 0.28
C HIS A 28 7.44 -19.75 0.71
N SER A 29 8.32 -19.17 1.55
CA SER A 29 8.20 -17.76 1.94
C SER A 29 8.53 -16.82 0.78
N LEU A 30 9.59 -17.09 0.00
CA LEU A 30 9.94 -16.32 -1.20
C LEU A 30 8.82 -16.37 -2.27
N ARG A 31 8.20 -17.54 -2.47
CA ARG A 31 7.11 -17.68 -3.43
C ARG A 31 5.82 -17.00 -2.99
N ALA A 32 5.58 -16.90 -1.68
CA ALA A 32 4.45 -16.17 -1.11
C ALA A 32 4.64 -14.66 -1.22
N GLU A 33 5.86 -14.16 -1.01
CA GLU A 33 6.20 -12.74 -1.16
C GLU A 33 6.13 -12.28 -2.62
N ASP A 34 6.62 -13.08 -3.56
CA ASP A 34 6.51 -12.80 -5.00
C ASP A 34 5.05 -12.79 -5.46
N SER A 35 4.22 -13.71 -4.97
CA SER A 35 2.78 -13.75 -5.24
C SER A 35 2.06 -12.55 -4.64
N LEU A 36 2.44 -12.11 -3.44
CA LEU A 36 1.86 -10.93 -2.78
C LEU A 36 2.24 -9.64 -3.51
N ASN A 37 3.51 -9.51 -3.92
CA ASN A 37 3.98 -8.37 -4.70
C ASN A 37 3.31 -8.29 -6.08
N ASP A 38 3.08 -9.42 -6.74
CA ASP A 38 2.35 -9.48 -8.01
C ASP A 38 0.86 -9.13 -7.83
N GLN A 39 0.23 -9.57 -6.75
CA GLN A 39 -1.14 -9.20 -6.41
C GLN A 39 -1.26 -7.70 -6.11
N LEU A 40 -0.33 -7.15 -5.32
CA LEU A 40 -0.26 -5.71 -5.03
C LEU A 40 -0.02 -4.89 -6.31
N ARG A 41 0.85 -5.36 -7.21
CA ARG A 41 1.10 -4.70 -8.49
C ARG A 41 -0.14 -4.71 -9.40
N ARG A 42 -0.84 -5.83 -9.49
CA ARG A 42 -2.09 -5.94 -10.26
C ARG A 42 -3.22 -5.10 -9.64
N ALA A 43 -3.30 -5.05 -8.31
CA ALA A 43 -4.24 -4.18 -7.62
C ALA A 43 -3.91 -2.71 -7.88
N ALA A 44 -2.63 -2.32 -7.80
CA ALA A 44 -2.18 -0.97 -8.11
C ALA A 44 -2.45 -0.57 -9.58
N GLU A 45 -2.27 -1.49 -10.53
CA GLU A 45 -2.60 -1.25 -11.95
C GLU A 45 -4.11 -1.10 -12.19
N ARG A 46 -4.94 -1.92 -11.54
CA ARG A 46 -6.40 -1.79 -11.60
C ARG A 46 -6.85 -0.46 -10.98
N LEU A 47 -6.34 -0.11 -9.81
CA LEU A 47 -6.57 1.18 -9.17
C LEU A 47 -6.14 2.33 -10.09
N LYS A 48 -4.95 2.26 -10.68
CA LYS A 48 -4.46 3.28 -11.62
C LYS A 48 -5.40 3.47 -12.82
N ASN A 49 -5.96 2.39 -13.36
CA ASN A 49 -6.89 2.44 -14.48
C ASN A 49 -8.28 2.96 -14.08
N GLU A 50 -8.77 2.58 -12.90
CA GLU A 50 -10.01 3.15 -12.35
C GLU A 50 -9.85 4.65 -12.07
N PHE A 51 -8.72 5.06 -11.48
CA PHE A 51 -8.44 6.47 -11.22
C PHE A 51 -8.13 7.29 -12.47
N ALA A 52 -7.62 6.69 -13.55
CA ALA A 52 -7.50 7.37 -14.84
C ALA A 52 -8.88 7.78 -15.37
N LYS A 53 -9.90 6.92 -15.20
CA LYS A 53 -11.30 7.24 -15.54
C LYS A 53 -11.88 8.35 -14.67
N VAL A 54 -11.61 8.30 -13.35
CA VAL A 54 -12.04 9.35 -12.40
C VAL A 54 -11.40 10.69 -12.75
N LYS A 55 -10.13 10.69 -13.18
CA LYS A 55 -9.42 11.89 -13.61
C LYS A 55 -10.03 12.52 -14.86
N GLU A 56 -10.49 11.74 -15.84
CA GLU A 56 -11.19 12.25 -17.02
C GLU A 56 -12.57 12.86 -16.69
N GLN A 57 -13.25 12.33 -15.68
CA GLN A 57 -14.56 12.81 -15.25
C GLN A 57 -14.48 14.03 -14.32
N ASN A 58 -13.36 14.21 -13.59
CA ASN A 58 -13.17 15.28 -12.60
C ASN A 58 -12.23 16.42 -13.05
N THR A 59 -12.09 16.67 -14.34
CA THR A 59 -11.28 17.80 -14.86
C THR A 59 -11.91 19.17 -14.50
N GLY A 60 -11.97 19.51 -13.22
CA GLY A 60 -12.43 20.82 -12.78
C GLY A 60 -12.70 20.98 -11.29
N LYS A 61 -12.84 19.90 -10.54
CA LYS A 61 -13.09 19.96 -9.10
C LYS A 61 -11.97 19.24 -8.35
N GLY A 62 -10.79 19.83 -8.29
CA GLY A 62 -9.75 19.34 -7.39
C GLY A 62 -10.12 19.67 -5.95
N GLY A 63 -10.03 18.70 -5.05
CA GLY A 63 -10.24 18.87 -3.63
C GLY A 63 -9.27 19.86 -2.98
N GLU A 64 -9.34 20.01 -1.67
CA GLU A 64 -8.55 20.97 -0.92
C GLU A 64 -7.06 20.69 -1.00
N TRP A 65 -6.66 19.40 -0.94
CA TRP A 65 -5.27 18.99 -1.08
C TRP A 65 -4.71 19.38 -2.45
N HIS A 66 -5.45 19.10 -3.52
CA HIS A 66 -5.00 19.44 -4.86
C HIS A 66 -4.81 20.95 -5.06
N LYS A 67 -5.73 21.77 -4.52
CA LYS A 67 -5.63 23.24 -4.61
C LYS A 67 -4.37 23.78 -3.93
N LYS A 68 -3.93 23.13 -2.85
CA LYS A 68 -2.76 23.52 -2.06
C LYS A 68 -1.49 22.73 -2.44
N SER A 69 -1.50 21.89 -3.48
CA SER A 69 -0.39 21.01 -3.85
C SER A 69 0.95 21.76 -3.99
N LYS A 70 0.95 22.97 -4.58
CA LYS A 70 2.16 23.78 -4.70
C LYS A 70 2.73 24.21 -3.35
N GLU A 71 1.86 24.56 -2.40
CA GLU A 71 2.23 24.94 -1.03
C GLU A 71 2.79 23.74 -0.28
N HIS A 72 2.10 22.59 -0.36
CA HIS A 72 2.57 21.35 0.24
C HIS A 72 3.94 20.92 -0.29
N LEU A 73 4.17 21.01 -1.61
CA LEU A 73 5.46 20.65 -2.22
C LEU A 73 6.57 21.63 -1.87
N ALA A 74 6.24 22.89 -1.52
CA ALA A 74 7.20 23.90 -1.06
C ALA A 74 7.48 23.85 0.44
N ALA A 75 6.65 23.15 1.23
CA ALA A 75 6.80 23.02 2.67
C ALA A 75 8.09 22.28 3.08
N SER A 76 8.46 22.41 4.36
CA SER A 76 9.53 21.59 4.92
C SER A 76 9.14 20.11 4.85
N ARG A 77 10.11 19.24 5.03
CA ARG A 77 9.88 17.78 5.04
C ARG A 77 8.91 17.38 6.15
N GLU A 78 9.16 17.90 7.34
CA GLU A 78 8.38 17.65 8.54
C GLU A 78 6.94 18.14 8.36
N ASP A 79 6.77 19.37 7.89
CA ASP A 79 5.45 19.97 7.65
C ASP A 79 4.66 19.19 6.59
N PHE A 80 5.33 18.79 5.50
CA PHE A 80 4.69 17.97 4.45
C PHE A 80 4.20 16.64 5.00
N LEU A 81 5.04 15.91 5.75
CA LEU A 81 4.68 14.62 6.33
C LEU A 81 3.56 14.75 7.37
N GLN A 82 3.58 15.81 8.18
CA GLN A 82 2.53 16.12 9.15
C GLN A 82 1.19 16.41 8.45
N GLN A 83 1.21 17.25 7.43
CA GLN A 83 0.01 17.61 6.65
C GLN A 83 -0.57 16.39 5.93
N ALA A 84 0.29 15.56 5.33
CA ALA A 84 -0.11 14.32 4.67
C ALA A 84 -0.76 13.34 5.68
N GLY A 85 -0.16 13.17 6.85
CA GLY A 85 -0.71 12.32 7.91
C GLY A 85 -2.08 12.80 8.40
N ALA A 86 -2.24 14.12 8.59
CA ALA A 86 -3.52 14.71 8.97
C ALA A 86 -4.60 14.50 7.89
N ALA A 87 -4.25 14.65 6.60
CA ALA A 87 -5.15 14.41 5.49
C ALA A 87 -5.57 12.94 5.41
N LEU A 88 -4.62 12.00 5.53
CA LEU A 88 -4.92 10.57 5.54
C LEU A 88 -5.83 10.18 6.71
N THR A 89 -5.62 10.75 7.90
CA THR A 89 -6.49 10.51 9.06
C THR A 89 -7.91 10.98 8.80
N ARG A 90 -8.08 12.16 8.21
CA ARG A 90 -9.40 12.70 7.82
C ARG A 90 -10.09 11.79 6.80
N TRP A 91 -9.41 11.45 5.71
CA TRP A 91 -10.00 10.59 4.67
C TRP A 91 -10.30 9.18 5.16
N LYS A 92 -9.56 8.67 6.16
CA LYS A 92 -9.93 7.40 6.80
C LYS A 92 -11.29 7.50 7.50
N ALA A 93 -11.52 8.58 8.24
CA ALA A 93 -12.80 8.81 8.89
C ALA A 93 -13.94 8.94 7.86
N ASP A 94 -13.71 9.65 6.75
CA ASP A 94 -14.68 9.77 5.66
C ASP A 94 -15.00 8.41 5.03
N ILE A 95 -13.99 7.56 4.79
CA ILE A 95 -14.16 6.19 4.28
C ILE A 95 -14.97 5.33 5.28
N ASP A 96 -14.74 5.47 6.58
CA ASP A 96 -15.49 4.74 7.59
C ASP A 96 -16.97 5.15 7.60
N VAL A 97 -17.27 6.44 7.47
CA VAL A 97 -18.66 6.93 7.29
C VAL A 97 -19.30 6.33 6.05
N LEU A 98 -18.59 6.31 4.92
CA LEU A 98 -19.07 5.70 3.68
C LEU A 98 -19.33 4.20 3.83
N LYS A 99 -18.52 3.48 4.60
CA LYS A 99 -18.68 2.05 4.90
C LYS A 99 -19.99 1.75 5.63
N ASP A 100 -20.33 2.58 6.60
CA ASP A 100 -21.54 2.42 7.41
C ASP A 100 -22.82 2.69 6.61
N GLN A 101 -22.74 3.47 5.54
CA GLN A 101 -23.88 3.79 4.68
C GLN A 101 -24.14 2.80 3.53
N GLY A 102 -23.25 1.83 3.33
CA GLY A 102 -23.22 0.96 2.16
C GLY A 102 -24.31 -0.11 2.12
N GLY A 103 -25.45 0.20 1.48
CA GLY A 103 -26.54 -0.77 1.21
C GLY A 103 -26.41 -1.55 -0.10
N ARG A 104 -25.66 -1.08 -1.10
CA ARG A 104 -25.56 -1.69 -2.44
C ARG A 104 -24.20 -2.37 -2.64
N ASP A 105 -24.18 -3.55 -3.27
CA ASP A 105 -22.94 -4.31 -3.47
C ASP A 105 -21.88 -3.55 -4.29
N TYR A 106 -22.30 -2.75 -5.26
CA TYR A 106 -21.40 -1.85 -5.99
C TYR A 106 -20.70 -0.86 -5.07
N PHE A 107 -21.42 -0.28 -4.13
CA PHE A 107 -20.87 0.69 -3.18
C PHE A 107 -19.89 0.04 -2.20
N LYS A 108 -20.20 -1.18 -1.73
CA LYS A 108 -19.27 -1.96 -0.89
C LYS A 108 -17.93 -2.21 -1.59
N THR A 109 -17.97 -2.56 -2.89
CA THR A 109 -16.75 -2.77 -3.68
C THR A 109 -15.94 -1.48 -3.81
N ARG A 110 -16.63 -0.33 -3.97
CA ARG A 110 -15.96 0.96 -4.04
C ARG A 110 -15.31 1.36 -2.73
N VAL A 111 -16.00 1.20 -1.61
CA VAL A 111 -15.46 1.46 -0.28
C VAL A 111 -14.25 0.57 0.00
N ALA A 112 -14.31 -0.72 -0.33
CA ALA A 112 -13.16 -1.62 -0.20
C ALA A 112 -11.96 -1.16 -1.04
N ALA A 113 -12.18 -0.62 -2.25
CA ALA A 113 -11.11 -0.04 -3.06
C ALA A 113 -10.52 1.22 -2.43
N LEU A 114 -11.33 2.08 -1.81
CA LEU A 114 -10.87 3.25 -1.08
C LEU A 114 -10.03 2.86 0.15
N GLU A 115 -10.45 1.85 0.92
CA GLU A 115 -9.68 1.32 2.05
C GLU A 115 -8.30 0.82 1.60
N GLN A 116 -8.23 0.10 0.47
CA GLN A 116 -6.96 -0.38 -0.08
C GLN A 116 -6.07 0.78 -0.55
N HIS A 117 -6.63 1.77 -1.21
CA HIS A 117 -5.89 2.95 -1.66
C HIS A 117 -5.37 3.78 -0.49
N HIS A 118 -6.17 3.95 0.55
CA HIS A 118 -5.76 4.60 1.78
C HIS A 118 -4.60 3.85 2.45
N ALA A 119 -4.70 2.53 2.61
CA ALA A 119 -3.64 1.71 3.18
C ALA A 119 -2.33 1.80 2.36
N PHE A 120 -2.44 1.84 1.02
CA PHE A 120 -1.30 2.07 0.14
C PHE A 120 -0.67 3.45 0.38
N ALA A 121 -1.47 4.52 0.48
CA ALA A 121 -0.97 5.87 0.73
C ALA A 121 -0.28 6.00 2.11
N VAL A 122 -0.80 5.34 3.15
CA VAL A 122 -0.13 5.27 4.47
C VAL A 122 1.24 4.62 4.34
N LYS A 123 1.34 3.49 3.64
CA LYS A 123 2.62 2.79 3.43
C LYS A 123 3.61 3.63 2.60
N GLU A 124 3.13 4.38 1.61
CA GLU A 124 3.97 5.32 0.87
C GLU A 124 4.49 6.45 1.76
N GLN A 125 3.65 6.98 2.68
CA GLN A 125 4.07 7.98 3.66
C GLN A 125 5.17 7.45 4.56
N GLU A 126 5.03 6.25 5.11
CA GLU A 126 6.04 5.59 5.94
C GLU A 126 7.36 5.43 5.17
N THR A 127 7.27 4.97 3.91
CA THR A 127 8.44 4.81 3.03
C THR A 127 9.11 6.15 2.76
N LEU A 128 8.33 7.21 2.52
CA LEU A 128 8.84 8.56 2.30
C LEU A 128 9.50 9.12 3.55
N ALA A 129 8.92 8.88 4.73
CA ALA A 129 9.47 9.30 6.02
C ALA A 129 10.81 8.66 6.33
N ALA A 130 11.03 7.42 5.87
CA ALA A 130 12.29 6.68 6.07
C ALA A 130 13.44 7.15 5.16
N ILE A 131 13.19 7.95 4.12
CA ILE A 131 14.24 8.45 3.21
C ILE A 131 15.09 9.48 3.96
N THR A 132 16.39 9.28 4.01
CA THR A 132 17.33 10.21 4.69
C THR A 132 17.83 11.32 3.76
N TYR A 133 17.97 11.06 2.47
CA TYR A 133 18.53 12.00 1.50
C TYR A 133 17.47 12.93 0.93
N ASP A 134 17.69 14.23 1.04
CA ASP A 134 16.74 15.27 0.63
C ASP A 134 16.37 15.21 -0.85
N ALA A 135 17.32 14.96 -1.74
CA ALA A 135 17.06 14.85 -3.16
C ALA A 135 16.12 13.67 -3.50
N GLN A 136 16.29 12.53 -2.83
CA GLN A 136 15.41 11.37 -2.98
C GLN A 136 14.02 11.62 -2.39
N PHE A 137 13.98 12.28 -1.23
CA PHE A 137 12.73 12.71 -0.61
C PHE A 137 11.93 13.59 -1.57
N ARG A 138 12.53 14.67 -2.10
CA ARG A 138 11.90 15.61 -3.03
C ARG A 138 11.42 14.94 -4.32
N ALA A 139 12.19 14.00 -4.86
CA ALA A 139 11.78 13.24 -6.04
C ALA A 139 10.53 12.40 -5.78
N ARG A 140 10.46 11.71 -4.62
CA ARG A 140 9.31 10.89 -4.23
C ARG A 140 8.12 11.69 -3.71
N GLN A 141 8.35 12.81 -3.05
CA GLN A 141 7.32 13.73 -2.56
C GLN A 141 6.30 14.07 -3.64
N LYS A 142 6.77 14.38 -4.87
CA LYS A 142 5.90 14.70 -6.02
C LYS A 142 5.00 13.52 -6.44
N SER A 143 5.52 12.29 -6.37
CA SER A 143 4.73 11.10 -6.67
C SER A 143 3.68 10.85 -5.59
N PHE A 144 4.08 10.99 -4.33
CA PHE A 144 3.20 10.80 -3.20
C PHE A 144 2.10 11.89 -3.14
N ASP A 145 2.42 13.13 -3.44
CA ASP A 145 1.42 14.21 -3.56
C ASP A 145 0.31 13.85 -4.58
N LYS A 146 0.67 13.22 -5.70
CA LYS A 146 -0.32 12.72 -6.68
C LYS A 146 -1.18 11.58 -6.12
N THR A 147 -0.59 10.68 -5.34
CA THR A 147 -1.33 9.60 -4.67
C THR A 147 -2.38 10.19 -3.72
N LEU A 148 -1.99 11.19 -2.91
CA LEU A 148 -2.88 11.88 -1.98
C LEU A 148 -4.01 12.60 -2.71
N TRP A 149 -3.70 13.37 -3.73
CA TRP A 149 -4.71 14.02 -4.56
C TRP A 149 -5.70 13.04 -5.17
N THR A 150 -5.21 11.89 -5.68
CA THR A 150 -6.07 10.88 -6.30
C THR A 150 -6.99 10.22 -5.26
N LEU A 151 -6.49 9.98 -4.05
CA LEU A 151 -7.29 9.46 -2.95
C LEU A 151 -8.38 10.46 -2.52
N GLU A 152 -8.02 11.74 -2.35
CA GLU A 152 -8.98 12.81 -2.05
C GLU A 152 -10.14 12.82 -3.05
N ALA A 153 -9.83 12.90 -4.34
CA ALA A 153 -10.83 12.95 -5.40
C ALA A 153 -11.75 11.71 -5.41
N ALA A 154 -11.19 10.54 -5.08
CA ALA A 154 -11.97 9.31 -5.02
C ALA A 154 -12.90 9.25 -3.80
N VAL A 155 -12.47 9.79 -2.65
CA VAL A 155 -13.29 9.91 -1.44
C VAL A 155 -14.43 10.91 -1.69
N GLU A 156 -14.13 12.10 -2.21
CA GLU A 156 -15.12 13.13 -2.53
C GLU A 156 -16.20 12.61 -3.50
N GLN A 157 -15.78 11.90 -4.56
CA GLN A 157 -16.72 11.31 -5.49
C GLN A 157 -17.61 10.25 -4.82
N ALA A 158 -17.08 9.43 -3.94
CA ALA A 158 -17.86 8.44 -3.22
C ALA A 158 -18.85 9.09 -2.24
N GLN A 159 -18.49 10.22 -1.62
CA GLN A 159 -19.39 11.01 -0.78
C GLN A 159 -20.53 11.61 -1.62
N GLU A 160 -20.23 12.21 -2.78
CA GLU A 160 -21.27 12.71 -3.72
C GLU A 160 -22.24 11.60 -4.14
N GLU A 161 -21.75 10.40 -4.47
CA GLU A 161 -22.57 9.24 -4.84
C GLU A 161 -23.42 8.71 -3.67
N ALA A 162 -22.95 8.87 -2.44
CA ALA A 162 -23.69 8.52 -1.22
C ALA A 162 -24.72 9.59 -0.82
N GLY A 163 -24.64 10.79 -1.39
CA GLY A 163 -25.51 11.91 -1.04
C GLY A 163 -25.11 12.61 0.25
N LEU A 164 -23.80 12.60 0.56
CA LEU A 164 -23.18 13.24 1.74
C LEU A 164 -22.63 14.62 1.40
#